data_6b326a197ca1270ed61142a8a0ccd40b
#
_entry.id   6b326a197ca1270ed61142a8a0ccd40b
#
_cell.length_a   1.000
_cell.length_b   1.000
_cell.length_c   1.000
_cell.angle_alpha   90.00
_cell.angle_beta   90.00
_cell.angle_gamma   90.00
#
_symmetry.space_group_name_H-M   'P 1'
#
loop_
_entity.id
_entity.type
_entity.pdbx_description
1 polymer ?
#
loop_
_entity_poly.entity_id
_entity_poly.type
_entity_poly.pdbx_seq_one_letter_code
_entity_poly.pdbx_strand_id
1 'polypeptide(L)'
;MTLVVGMPASLSGQFQAQGRQALAGILAWERAANAETPNAFRVLHHDDASDASTVREATRRLIIDDQVDIMIGPYSSVLTSAAAQVAEAHGKLLWNQGGASDDVYRQGYRQIVGILTPASRYLTGLLPLVRQTAPSATAIALVRASTGEFPKAVCSGVAGTAEGLGFRTVLDLEFAASSADFTDANGRIRAVQPDVVVMVGRVRNDLALARILAESGFNAGAVVAVAAGIQAFQDDLGSLAGRFVGPSQWESGAHYQPDFGPTAEQVIASFRRDGHQTVDYPMAQAYAAGIVVQKCLEEAGSPDNQALRDAAVRLRFSTFYGDFEIDAETGRQIGRESLLVQWQEGRKVIVWPPSLTQGRLAYPWR
;
A
#
# COMPACT_ATOMS: atom_id res chain seq x y z
N MET A 1 3.35 -19.27 26.72
CA MET A 1 2.99 -17.87 27.07
C MET A 1 2.28 -17.27 25.86
N THR A 2 1.15 -16.62 26.05
CA THR A 2 0.43 -15.96 24.96
C THR A 2 1.02 -14.59 24.73
N LEU A 3 1.46 -14.29 23.49
CA LEU A 3 1.94 -12.97 23.11
C LEU A 3 0.75 -12.06 22.76
N VAL A 4 0.76 -10.85 23.31
CA VAL A 4 -0.28 -9.86 23.05
C VAL A 4 0.14 -8.94 21.92
N VAL A 5 -0.67 -8.87 20.87
CA VAL A 5 -0.42 -8.06 19.66
C VAL A 5 -1.37 -6.86 19.68
N GLY A 6 -0.82 -5.65 19.77
CA GLY A 6 -1.59 -4.41 19.78
C GLY A 6 -1.69 -3.80 18.39
N MET A 7 -2.85 -3.24 18.04
CA MET A 7 -3.07 -2.51 16.79
C MET A 7 -4.03 -1.34 16.99
N PRO A 8 -3.61 -0.07 16.80
CA PRO A 8 -4.56 1.02 16.58
C PRO A 8 -5.19 0.80 15.22
N ALA A 9 -6.52 0.84 15.14
CA ALA A 9 -7.26 0.51 13.92
C ALA A 9 -8.32 1.59 13.65
N SER A 10 -8.39 2.09 12.41
CA SER A 10 -9.42 3.05 12.01
C SER A 10 -10.76 2.32 11.84
N LEU A 11 -11.54 2.23 12.92
CA LEU A 11 -12.87 1.60 12.92
C LEU A 11 -13.98 2.63 12.63
N SER A 12 -13.63 3.91 12.68
CA SER A 12 -14.45 5.06 12.33
C SER A 12 -13.62 6.10 11.54
N GLY A 13 -14.28 7.15 11.00
CA GLY A 13 -13.63 8.22 10.25
C GLY A 13 -13.27 7.86 8.81
N GLN A 14 -12.39 8.68 8.20
CA GLN A 14 -12.14 8.65 6.76
C GLN A 14 -11.42 7.38 6.25
N PHE A 15 -10.71 6.65 7.11
CA PHE A 15 -10.00 5.42 6.77
C PHE A 15 -10.72 4.16 7.27
N GLN A 16 -11.99 4.29 7.68
CA GLN A 16 -12.76 3.18 8.28
C GLN A 16 -12.79 1.93 7.41
N ALA A 17 -12.98 2.07 6.10
CA ALA A 17 -13.07 0.92 5.20
C ALA A 17 -11.78 0.12 5.20
N GLN A 18 -10.64 0.78 5.03
CA GLN A 18 -9.33 0.13 5.00
C GLN A 18 -8.87 -0.33 6.39
N GLY A 19 -9.17 0.45 7.43
CA GLY A 19 -8.87 0.09 8.82
C GLY A 19 -9.58 -1.19 9.26
N ARG A 20 -10.86 -1.35 8.91
CA ARG A 20 -11.62 -2.59 9.16
C ARG A 20 -11.06 -3.77 8.37
N GLN A 21 -10.66 -3.55 7.11
CA GLN A 21 -10.00 -4.58 6.32
C GLN A 21 -8.68 -5.01 6.96
N ALA A 22 -7.84 -4.07 7.39
CA ALA A 22 -6.58 -4.37 8.06
C ALA A 22 -6.79 -5.14 9.38
N LEU A 23 -7.78 -4.74 10.19
CA LEU A 23 -8.14 -5.48 11.40
C LEU A 23 -8.61 -6.92 11.07
N ALA A 24 -9.45 -7.08 10.06
CA ALA A 24 -9.86 -8.42 9.61
C ALA A 24 -8.66 -9.28 9.20
N GLY A 25 -7.66 -8.67 8.55
CA GLY A 25 -6.42 -9.32 8.16
C GLY A 25 -5.62 -9.86 9.33
N ILE A 26 -5.34 -9.03 10.34
CA ILE A 26 -4.56 -9.44 11.51
C ILE A 26 -5.30 -10.45 12.39
N LEU A 27 -6.63 -10.34 12.52
CA LEU A 27 -7.46 -11.30 13.23
C LEU A 27 -7.52 -12.67 12.50
N ALA A 28 -7.50 -12.69 11.17
CA ALA A 28 -7.43 -13.93 10.41
C ALA A 28 -6.06 -14.61 10.58
N TRP A 29 -4.97 -13.84 10.61
CA TRP A 29 -3.65 -14.38 10.94
C TRP A 29 -3.61 -14.93 12.38
N GLU A 30 -4.14 -14.21 13.38
CA GLU A 30 -4.21 -14.68 14.76
C GLU A 30 -4.87 -16.07 14.85
N ARG A 31 -6.01 -16.23 14.18
CA ARG A 31 -6.72 -17.53 14.16
C ARG A 31 -5.89 -18.62 13.50
N ALA A 32 -5.20 -18.31 12.38
CA ALA A 32 -4.38 -19.29 11.68
C ALA A 32 -3.18 -19.71 12.53
N ALA A 33 -2.46 -18.75 13.12
CA ALA A 33 -1.32 -19.01 14.00
C ALA A 33 -1.73 -19.81 15.25
N ASN A 34 -2.88 -19.51 15.85
CA ASN A 34 -3.40 -20.24 17.01
C ASN A 34 -3.96 -21.63 16.66
N ALA A 35 -4.29 -21.91 15.39
CA ALA A 35 -4.61 -23.26 14.94
C ALA A 35 -3.38 -24.16 14.88
N GLU A 36 -2.21 -23.60 14.58
CA GLU A 36 -0.93 -24.32 14.58
C GLU A 36 -0.33 -24.44 15.99
N THR A 37 -0.38 -23.34 16.76
CA THR A 37 0.13 -23.27 18.14
C THR A 37 -0.96 -22.67 19.04
N PRO A 38 -1.75 -23.46 19.76
CA PRO A 38 -2.88 -22.95 20.56
C PRO A 38 -2.49 -21.86 21.55
N ASN A 39 -3.24 -20.75 21.54
CA ASN A 39 -3.04 -19.58 22.39
C ASN A 39 -1.65 -18.91 22.24
N ALA A 40 -1.03 -19.00 21.07
CA ALA A 40 0.26 -18.35 20.81
C ALA A 40 0.11 -16.82 20.79
N PHE A 41 -0.99 -16.31 20.21
CA PHE A 41 -1.23 -14.87 20.03
C PHE A 41 -2.61 -14.44 20.49
N ARG A 42 -2.72 -13.18 20.91
CA ARG A 42 -3.98 -12.49 21.21
C ARG A 42 -3.92 -11.06 20.70
N VAL A 43 -4.80 -10.70 19.75
CA VAL A 43 -4.88 -9.34 19.20
C VAL A 43 -5.75 -8.45 20.09
N LEU A 44 -5.20 -7.28 20.49
CA LEU A 44 -5.93 -6.17 21.10
C LEU A 44 -5.94 -4.99 20.13
N HIS A 45 -7.05 -4.27 20.05
CA HIS A 45 -7.15 -3.09 19.19
C HIS A 45 -7.94 -1.96 19.84
N HIS A 46 -7.61 -0.73 19.45
CA HIS A 46 -8.34 0.47 19.83
C HIS A 46 -8.70 1.25 18.57
N ASP A 47 -9.90 1.86 18.53
CA ASP A 47 -10.29 2.75 17.44
C ASP A 47 -9.45 4.03 17.49
N ASP A 48 -8.76 4.33 16.39
CA ASP A 48 -7.98 5.56 16.23
C ASP A 48 -8.81 6.70 15.61
N ALA A 49 -10.08 6.45 15.30
CA ALA A 49 -11.04 7.39 14.70
C ALA A 49 -10.51 8.07 13.42
N SER A 50 -9.50 7.50 12.76
CA SER A 50 -8.80 8.10 11.62
C SER A 50 -8.18 9.47 11.95
N ASP A 51 -7.82 9.71 13.22
CA ASP A 51 -7.31 10.98 13.73
C ASP A 51 -5.92 10.83 14.33
N ALA A 52 -5.02 11.80 14.03
CA ALA A 52 -3.61 11.72 14.45
C ALA A 52 -3.41 11.87 15.97
N SER A 53 -4.28 12.59 16.69
CA SER A 53 -4.19 12.70 18.14
C SER A 53 -4.72 11.44 18.82
N THR A 54 -5.81 10.91 18.31
CA THR A 54 -6.43 9.68 18.83
C THR A 54 -5.53 8.47 18.60
N VAL A 55 -4.86 8.35 17.45
CA VAL A 55 -3.91 7.25 17.21
C VAL A 55 -2.70 7.31 18.15
N ARG A 56 -2.20 8.50 18.50
CA ARG A 56 -1.13 8.63 19.52
C ARG A 56 -1.58 8.07 20.85
N GLU A 57 -2.78 8.45 21.29
CA GLU A 57 -3.32 7.98 22.57
C GLU A 57 -3.61 6.47 22.53
N ALA A 58 -4.20 5.94 21.47
CA ALA A 58 -4.42 4.50 21.29
C ALA A 58 -3.10 3.73 21.31
N THR A 59 -2.06 4.25 20.64
CA THR A 59 -0.72 3.63 20.62
C THR A 59 -0.09 3.65 22.01
N ARG A 60 -0.15 4.80 22.71
CA ARG A 60 0.36 4.92 24.09
C ARG A 60 -0.34 3.94 25.03
N ARG A 61 -1.67 3.86 24.96
CA ARG A 61 -2.47 2.95 25.77
C ARG A 61 -2.08 1.48 25.54
N LEU A 62 -1.97 1.05 24.29
CA LEU A 62 -1.54 -0.30 23.94
C LEU A 62 -0.16 -0.63 24.53
N ILE A 63 0.78 0.32 24.50
CA ILE A 63 2.15 0.11 24.99
C ILE A 63 2.22 0.13 26.53
N ILE A 64 1.58 1.12 27.19
CA ILE A 64 1.75 1.38 28.60
C ILE A 64 0.72 0.66 29.46
N ASP A 65 -0.56 0.80 29.11
CA ASP A 65 -1.66 0.31 29.94
C ASP A 65 -1.96 -1.16 29.65
N ASP A 66 -2.02 -1.54 28.36
CA ASP A 66 -2.29 -2.90 27.91
C ASP A 66 -1.02 -3.77 27.80
N GLN A 67 0.17 -3.18 27.86
CA GLN A 67 1.48 -3.83 27.87
C GLN A 67 1.66 -4.87 26.77
N VAL A 68 1.29 -4.51 25.52
CA VAL A 68 1.38 -5.41 24.37
C VAL A 68 2.83 -5.81 24.09
N ASP A 69 3.04 -7.07 23.71
CA ASP A 69 4.37 -7.59 23.33
C ASP A 69 4.79 -7.09 21.96
N ILE A 70 3.87 -7.13 20.99
CA ILE A 70 4.06 -6.77 19.57
C ILE A 70 3.16 -5.59 19.22
N MET A 71 3.66 -4.64 18.42
CA MET A 71 2.90 -3.47 17.99
C MET A 71 2.76 -3.42 16.48
N ILE A 72 1.55 -3.68 15.95
CA ILE A 72 1.22 -3.51 14.52
C ILE A 72 0.75 -2.07 14.29
N GLY A 73 1.25 -1.43 13.22
CA GLY A 73 0.88 -0.06 12.87
C GLY A 73 -0.54 0.06 12.30
N PRO A 74 -1.10 1.29 12.35
CA PRO A 74 -2.41 1.61 11.78
C PRO A 74 -2.37 1.66 10.24
N TYR A 75 -3.54 1.82 9.62
CA TYR A 75 -3.64 2.16 8.21
C TYR A 75 -3.44 3.67 7.98
N SER A 76 -2.83 4.03 6.86
CA SER A 76 -2.45 5.35 6.36
C SER A 76 -1.12 5.90 6.89
N SER A 77 -0.45 6.66 6.02
CA SER A 77 0.87 7.23 6.34
C SER A 77 0.81 8.27 7.47
N VAL A 78 -0.26 9.07 7.53
CA VAL A 78 -0.44 10.11 8.57
C VAL A 78 -0.57 9.47 9.96
N LEU A 79 -1.38 8.42 10.06
CA LEU A 79 -1.58 7.72 11.34
C LEU A 79 -0.34 6.92 11.72
N THR A 80 0.32 6.27 10.74
CA THR A 80 1.56 5.54 11.01
C THR A 80 2.68 6.47 11.50
N SER A 81 2.85 7.66 10.92
CA SER A 81 3.83 8.64 11.41
C SER A 81 3.55 9.05 12.85
N ALA A 82 2.28 9.26 13.19
CA ALA A 82 1.87 9.61 14.56
C ALA A 82 2.08 8.45 15.55
N ALA A 83 1.77 7.22 15.15
CA ALA A 83 2.01 6.01 15.97
C ALA A 83 3.50 5.73 16.13
N ALA A 84 4.30 5.87 15.06
CA ALA A 84 5.74 5.66 15.08
C ALA A 84 6.47 6.60 16.05
N GLN A 85 6.03 7.87 16.13
CA GLN A 85 6.56 8.82 17.11
C GLN A 85 6.38 8.33 18.54
N VAL A 86 5.22 7.78 18.88
CA VAL A 86 4.93 7.22 20.21
C VAL A 86 5.72 5.93 20.44
N ALA A 87 5.74 5.05 19.47
CA ALA A 87 6.48 3.78 19.54
C ALA A 87 7.97 4.00 19.76
N GLU A 88 8.59 4.93 19.02
CA GLU A 88 10.00 5.32 19.17
C GLU A 88 10.28 5.86 20.59
N ALA A 89 9.42 6.76 21.09
CA ALA A 89 9.58 7.36 22.42
C ALA A 89 9.54 6.32 23.57
N HIS A 90 8.87 5.19 23.34
CA HIS A 90 8.75 4.10 24.33
C HIS A 90 9.62 2.87 24.00
N GLY A 91 10.48 2.95 22.99
CA GLY A 91 11.32 1.82 22.58
C GLY A 91 10.54 0.59 22.09
N LYS A 92 9.29 0.78 21.59
CA LYS A 92 8.42 -0.29 21.13
C LYS A 92 8.54 -0.43 19.60
N LEU A 93 8.90 -1.62 19.11
CA LEU A 93 9.02 -1.89 17.68
C LEU A 93 7.65 -1.86 17.00
N LEU A 94 7.47 -0.96 16.04
CA LEU A 94 6.26 -0.80 15.24
C LEU A 94 6.40 -1.54 13.89
N TRP A 95 5.56 -2.53 13.66
CA TRP A 95 5.46 -3.24 12.39
C TRP A 95 4.50 -2.49 11.47
N ASN A 96 5.08 -1.70 10.56
CA ASN A 96 4.31 -0.82 9.68
C ASN A 96 3.71 -1.58 8.52
N GLN A 97 2.42 -1.87 8.62
CA GLN A 97 1.65 -2.51 7.55
C GLN A 97 0.83 -1.52 6.70
N GLY A 98 0.65 -0.26 7.11
CA GLY A 98 -0.34 0.62 6.48
C GLY A 98 0.19 2.00 6.04
N GLY A 99 1.39 2.41 6.46
CA GLY A 99 1.98 3.70 6.14
C GLY A 99 2.99 3.64 5.02
N ALA A 100 2.59 3.93 3.79
CA ALA A 100 3.46 3.81 2.62
C ALA A 100 4.38 5.02 2.37
N SER A 101 4.11 6.20 2.97
CA SER A 101 4.95 7.39 2.72
C SER A 101 6.38 7.15 3.14
N ASP A 102 7.33 7.51 2.29
CA ASP A 102 8.77 7.45 2.57
C ASP A 102 9.17 8.32 3.76
N ASP A 103 8.39 9.36 4.06
CA ASP A 103 8.63 10.25 5.19
C ASP A 103 8.55 9.53 6.54
N VAL A 104 7.76 8.46 6.63
CA VAL A 104 7.68 7.61 7.83
C VAL A 104 9.07 7.08 8.22
N TYR A 105 9.94 6.84 7.25
CA TYR A 105 11.28 6.28 7.44
C TYR A 105 12.40 7.34 7.45
N ARG A 106 12.08 8.60 7.14
CA ARG A 106 13.06 9.72 7.14
C ARG A 106 13.20 10.41 8.49
N GLN A 107 12.36 10.03 9.47
CA GLN A 107 12.37 10.63 10.80
C GLN A 107 13.56 10.19 11.67
N GLY A 108 14.36 9.23 11.20
CA GLY A 108 15.47 8.67 11.95
C GLY A 108 15.05 7.68 13.06
N TYR A 109 13.80 7.21 13.02
CA TYR A 109 13.30 6.21 13.97
C TYR A 109 13.97 4.85 13.76
N ARG A 110 14.31 4.19 14.86
CA ARG A 110 14.85 2.84 14.88
C ARG A 110 13.81 1.76 15.18
N GLN A 111 12.73 2.15 15.83
CA GLN A 111 11.67 1.26 16.26
C GLN A 111 10.58 1.10 15.18
N ILE A 112 10.99 0.84 13.93
CA ILE A 112 10.06 0.63 12.83
C ILE A 112 10.56 -0.44 11.85
N VAL A 113 9.64 -1.30 11.39
CA VAL A 113 9.86 -2.31 10.34
C VAL A 113 8.75 -2.20 9.30
N GLY A 114 9.12 -1.96 8.05
CA GLY A 114 8.19 -1.83 6.92
C GLY A 114 7.79 -3.19 6.35
N ILE A 115 6.49 -3.39 6.16
CA ILE A 115 5.93 -4.58 5.52
C ILE A 115 5.59 -4.29 4.04
N LEU A 116 5.12 -3.09 3.75
CA LEU A 116 4.60 -2.70 2.45
C LEU A 116 5.65 -1.92 1.61
N THR A 117 5.49 -1.96 0.30
CA THR A 117 6.31 -1.18 -0.63
C THR A 117 6.13 0.31 -0.35
N PRO A 118 7.22 1.11 -0.24
CA PRO A 118 7.13 2.55 -0.01
C PRO A 118 6.55 3.29 -1.22
N ALA A 119 5.94 4.45 -0.98
CA ALA A 119 5.19 5.22 -1.97
C ALA A 119 6.04 5.65 -3.18
N SER A 120 7.30 6.01 -2.98
CA SER A 120 8.23 6.33 -4.08
C SER A 120 8.44 5.17 -5.06
N ARG A 121 8.14 3.94 -4.66
CA ARG A 121 8.30 2.74 -5.49
C ARG A 121 6.97 2.21 -6.06
N TYR A 122 5.84 2.90 -5.84
CA TYR A 122 4.53 2.45 -6.31
C TYR A 122 4.42 2.33 -7.82
N LEU A 123 5.05 3.23 -8.55
CA LEU A 123 4.93 3.32 -10.00
C LEU A 123 6.28 3.16 -10.72
N THR A 124 7.29 2.59 -10.08
CA THR A 124 8.62 2.39 -10.70
C THR A 124 8.57 1.51 -11.94
N GLY A 125 7.64 0.57 -12.01
CA GLY A 125 7.40 -0.28 -13.18
C GLY A 125 6.61 0.38 -14.32
N LEU A 126 6.00 1.55 -14.10
CA LEU A 126 5.10 2.17 -15.08
C LEU A 126 5.82 2.56 -16.38
N LEU A 127 6.87 3.35 -16.27
CA LEU A 127 7.58 3.84 -17.46
C LEU A 127 8.35 2.74 -18.20
N PRO A 128 8.99 1.76 -17.55
CA PRO A 128 9.48 0.55 -18.21
C PRO A 128 8.39 -0.19 -19.00
N LEU A 129 7.20 -0.39 -18.41
CA LEU A 129 6.06 -1.03 -19.05
C LEU A 129 5.57 -0.24 -20.26
N VAL A 130 5.41 1.09 -20.14
CA VAL A 130 5.02 1.96 -21.24
C VAL A 130 6.07 1.93 -22.33
N ARG A 131 7.36 2.00 -22.02
CA ARG A 131 8.45 1.94 -22.98
C ARG A 131 8.47 0.64 -23.80
N GLN A 132 8.18 -0.50 -23.16
CA GLN A 132 8.05 -1.79 -23.84
C GLN A 132 6.84 -1.84 -24.78
N THR A 133 5.74 -1.19 -24.40
CA THR A 133 4.48 -1.23 -25.13
C THR A 133 4.43 -0.18 -26.25
N ALA A 134 4.96 1.01 -25.99
CA ALA A 134 4.96 2.18 -26.89
C ALA A 134 6.34 2.87 -26.86
N PRO A 135 7.31 2.39 -27.66
CA PRO A 135 8.66 2.93 -27.68
C PRO A 135 8.79 4.42 -28.03
N SER A 136 7.78 4.99 -28.70
CA SER A 136 7.73 6.42 -29.08
C SER A 136 7.19 7.33 -27.97
N ALA A 137 6.58 6.79 -26.90
CA ALA A 137 6.05 7.59 -25.80
C ALA A 137 7.17 8.32 -25.05
N THR A 138 7.00 9.64 -24.79
CA THR A 138 8.02 10.49 -24.15
C THR A 138 7.49 11.53 -23.18
N ALA A 139 6.17 11.77 -23.15
CA ALA A 139 5.56 12.89 -22.43
C ALA A 139 4.74 12.41 -21.23
N ILE A 140 5.00 12.96 -20.03
CA ILE A 140 4.29 12.61 -18.80
C ILE A 140 3.62 13.86 -18.22
N ALA A 141 2.35 13.73 -17.82
CA ALA A 141 1.67 14.68 -16.96
C ALA A 141 1.55 14.09 -15.54
N LEU A 142 2.04 14.82 -14.54
CA LEU A 142 1.89 14.52 -13.13
C LEU A 142 0.82 15.45 -12.54
N VAL A 143 -0.18 14.88 -11.90
CA VAL A 143 -1.32 15.62 -11.30
C VAL A 143 -1.50 15.11 -9.87
N ARG A 144 -1.19 15.94 -8.88
CA ARG A 144 -1.15 15.49 -7.50
C ARG A 144 -1.82 16.43 -6.51
N ALA A 145 -2.24 15.90 -5.38
CA ALA A 145 -2.64 16.72 -4.26
C ALA A 145 -1.46 17.55 -3.75
N SER A 146 -1.70 18.84 -3.46
CA SER A 146 -0.68 19.78 -2.99
C SER A 146 -0.23 19.53 -1.55
N THR A 147 -0.99 18.74 -0.79
CA THR A 147 -0.73 18.42 0.62
C THR A 147 -0.57 16.92 0.83
N GLY A 148 0.29 16.57 1.79
CA GLY A 148 0.64 15.21 2.15
C GLY A 148 1.90 14.70 1.44
N GLU A 149 2.71 13.92 2.16
CA GLU A 149 3.96 13.39 1.63
C GLU A 149 3.76 12.21 0.66
N PHE A 150 2.66 11.47 0.81
CA PHE A 150 2.37 10.34 -0.08
C PHE A 150 2.24 10.74 -1.56
N PRO A 151 1.42 11.73 -1.96
CA PRO A 151 1.33 12.17 -3.36
C PRO A 151 2.66 12.63 -3.93
N LYS A 152 3.44 13.37 -3.14
CA LYS A 152 4.78 13.83 -3.54
C LYS A 152 5.73 12.67 -3.78
N ALA A 153 5.76 11.68 -2.86
CA ALA A 153 6.64 10.52 -2.95
C ALA A 153 6.35 9.69 -4.21
N VAL A 154 5.06 9.41 -4.49
CA VAL A 154 4.66 8.66 -5.71
C VAL A 154 5.11 9.39 -6.97
N CYS A 155 4.79 10.69 -7.11
CA CYS A 155 5.17 11.48 -8.28
C CYS A 155 6.70 11.64 -8.41
N SER A 156 7.43 11.84 -7.31
CA SER A 156 8.89 11.89 -7.31
C SER A 156 9.51 10.57 -7.76
N GLY A 157 8.92 9.42 -7.37
CA GLY A 157 9.34 8.11 -7.84
C GLY A 157 9.21 7.95 -9.35
N VAL A 158 8.10 8.43 -9.94
CA VAL A 158 7.92 8.44 -11.41
C VAL A 158 8.92 9.38 -12.07
N ALA A 159 9.05 10.62 -11.58
CA ALA A 159 9.95 11.62 -12.14
C ALA A 159 11.43 11.15 -12.09
N GLY A 160 11.83 10.49 -11.00
CA GLY A 160 13.19 9.98 -10.84
C GLY A 160 13.59 8.88 -11.83
N THR A 161 12.61 8.13 -12.37
CA THR A 161 12.84 7.11 -13.41
C THR A 161 12.70 7.66 -14.83
N ALA A 162 12.03 8.80 -14.99
CA ALA A 162 11.63 9.35 -16.29
C ALA A 162 12.82 9.67 -17.19
N GLU A 163 13.81 10.42 -16.68
CA GLU A 163 14.96 10.89 -17.46
C GLU A 163 15.78 9.73 -18.03
N GLY A 164 16.12 8.75 -17.19
CA GLY A 164 16.88 7.56 -17.60
C GLY A 164 16.18 6.71 -18.66
N LEU A 165 14.86 6.86 -18.82
CA LEU A 165 14.04 6.15 -19.79
C LEU A 165 13.62 7.05 -20.98
N GLY A 166 14.15 8.28 -21.08
CA GLY A 166 13.85 9.21 -22.18
C GLY A 166 12.45 9.81 -22.12
N PHE A 167 11.84 9.88 -20.91
CA PHE A 167 10.60 10.61 -20.70
C PHE A 167 10.88 12.01 -20.13
N ARG A 168 9.98 12.95 -20.43
CA ARG A 168 9.99 14.30 -19.89
C ARG A 168 8.64 14.64 -19.25
N THR A 169 8.66 15.31 -18.12
CA THR A 169 7.45 15.85 -17.50
C THR A 169 7.03 17.12 -18.25
N VAL A 170 5.91 17.07 -18.94
CA VAL A 170 5.34 18.19 -19.72
C VAL A 170 4.31 18.97 -18.90
N LEU A 171 3.79 18.39 -17.82
CA LEU A 171 2.89 19.04 -16.88
C LEU A 171 3.17 18.49 -15.47
N ASP A 172 3.40 19.38 -14.50
CA ASP A 172 3.38 19.09 -13.08
C ASP A 172 2.35 19.98 -12.41
N LEU A 173 1.19 19.42 -12.08
CA LEU A 173 0.01 20.14 -11.61
C LEU A 173 -0.33 19.73 -10.19
N GLU A 174 -0.44 20.71 -9.31
CA GLU A 174 -0.94 20.53 -7.95
C GLU A 174 -2.40 20.98 -7.83
N PHE A 175 -3.18 20.26 -7.03
CA PHE A 175 -4.54 20.63 -6.68
C PHE A 175 -4.76 20.54 -5.16
N ALA A 176 -5.70 21.34 -4.65
CA ALA A 176 -6.07 21.25 -3.23
C ALA A 176 -6.73 19.89 -2.94
N ALA A 177 -6.33 19.23 -1.84
CA ALA A 177 -6.91 17.92 -1.46
C ALA A 177 -8.43 17.97 -1.17
N SER A 178 -9.00 19.19 -0.99
CA SER A 178 -10.44 19.45 -0.90
C SER A 178 -11.14 19.58 -2.25
N SER A 179 -10.40 19.68 -3.37
CA SER A 179 -10.99 19.86 -4.71
C SER A 179 -11.94 18.72 -5.07
N ALA A 180 -13.06 19.10 -5.66
CA ALA A 180 -14.06 18.21 -6.23
C ALA A 180 -14.27 18.46 -7.73
N ASP A 181 -13.93 19.66 -8.22
CA ASP A 181 -13.96 20.03 -9.63
C ASP A 181 -12.56 19.98 -10.23
N PHE A 182 -12.42 19.26 -11.33
CA PHE A 182 -11.17 19.04 -12.06
C PHE A 182 -11.27 19.49 -13.53
N THR A 183 -12.23 20.36 -13.86
CA THR A 183 -12.42 20.88 -15.22
C THR A 183 -11.17 21.60 -15.73
N ASP A 184 -10.56 22.48 -14.91
CA ASP A 184 -9.30 23.16 -15.28
C ASP A 184 -8.15 22.15 -15.46
N ALA A 185 -8.00 21.21 -14.54
CA ALA A 185 -6.97 20.17 -14.64
C ALA A 185 -7.11 19.35 -15.93
N ASN A 186 -8.33 18.94 -16.30
CA ASN A 186 -8.61 18.27 -17.55
C ASN A 186 -8.22 19.14 -18.76
N GLY A 187 -8.56 20.44 -18.75
CA GLY A 187 -8.18 21.37 -19.82
C GLY A 187 -6.67 21.47 -19.98
N ARG A 188 -5.91 21.59 -18.89
CA ARG A 188 -4.45 21.67 -18.89
C ARG A 188 -3.78 20.37 -19.34
N ILE A 189 -4.28 19.21 -18.90
CA ILE A 189 -3.80 17.90 -19.35
C ILE A 189 -3.98 17.76 -20.87
N ARG A 190 -5.17 18.09 -21.38
CA ARG A 190 -5.48 18.03 -22.82
C ARG A 190 -4.60 18.95 -23.66
N ALA A 191 -4.29 20.14 -23.14
CA ALA A 191 -3.46 21.12 -23.85
C ALA A 191 -2.03 20.64 -24.12
N VAL A 192 -1.46 19.82 -23.22
CA VAL A 192 -0.09 19.31 -23.35
C VAL A 192 0.01 17.93 -24.03
N GLN A 193 -1.11 17.28 -24.31
CA GLN A 193 -1.20 15.98 -25.00
C GLN A 193 -0.17 14.95 -24.49
N PRO A 194 -0.18 14.58 -23.20
CA PRO A 194 0.81 13.66 -22.67
C PRO A 194 0.56 12.22 -23.14
N ASP A 195 1.62 11.43 -23.25
CA ASP A 195 1.52 9.98 -23.50
C ASP A 195 1.06 9.24 -22.23
N VAL A 196 1.47 9.74 -21.05
CA VAL A 196 1.14 9.15 -19.76
C VAL A 196 0.60 10.22 -18.82
N VAL A 197 -0.54 9.95 -18.18
CA VAL A 197 -1.10 10.76 -17.09
C VAL A 197 -1.00 10.00 -15.79
N VAL A 198 -0.43 10.60 -14.76
CA VAL A 198 -0.34 10.03 -13.40
C VAL A 198 -1.12 10.94 -12.44
N MET A 199 -2.16 10.39 -11.81
CA MET A 199 -3.00 11.07 -10.85
C MET A 199 -2.76 10.51 -9.45
N VAL A 200 -2.50 11.39 -8.47
CA VAL A 200 -2.25 10.98 -7.09
C VAL A 200 -2.96 11.94 -6.13
N GLY A 201 -4.08 11.47 -5.60
CA GLY A 201 -4.87 12.22 -4.62
C GLY A 201 -5.44 11.32 -3.53
N ARG A 202 -6.46 11.80 -2.86
CA ARG A 202 -7.36 10.93 -2.08
C ARG A 202 -8.24 10.15 -3.05
N VAL A 203 -8.79 9.03 -2.64
CA VAL A 203 -9.67 8.20 -3.48
C VAL A 203 -10.74 9.05 -4.20
N ARG A 204 -11.40 9.97 -3.48
CA ARG A 204 -12.42 10.86 -4.05
C ARG A 204 -11.87 11.81 -5.15
N ASN A 205 -10.62 12.27 -5.00
CA ASN A 205 -9.99 13.15 -6.01
C ASN A 205 -9.66 12.36 -7.28
N ASP A 206 -9.07 11.17 -7.11
CA ASP A 206 -8.74 10.28 -8.22
C ASP A 206 -10.02 9.87 -8.98
N LEU A 207 -11.10 9.54 -8.27
CA LEU A 207 -12.40 9.20 -8.86
C LEU A 207 -12.99 10.38 -9.66
N ALA A 208 -12.97 11.59 -9.09
CA ALA A 208 -13.53 12.78 -9.75
C ALA A 208 -12.76 13.13 -11.03
N LEU A 209 -11.41 13.12 -10.98
CA LEU A 209 -10.58 13.39 -12.16
C LEU A 209 -10.68 12.27 -13.19
N ALA A 210 -10.69 11.00 -12.77
CA ALA A 210 -10.86 9.85 -13.65
C ALA A 210 -12.17 9.92 -14.42
N ARG A 211 -13.27 10.29 -13.77
CA ARG A 211 -14.59 10.47 -14.40
C ARG A 211 -14.55 11.54 -15.49
N ILE A 212 -14.01 12.73 -15.17
CA ILE A 212 -13.90 13.83 -16.15
C ILE A 212 -13.04 13.41 -17.34
N LEU A 213 -11.88 12.78 -17.13
CA LEU A 213 -11.04 12.30 -18.22
C LEU A 213 -11.78 11.28 -19.09
N ALA A 214 -12.47 10.33 -18.46
CA ALA A 214 -13.20 9.29 -19.16
C ALA A 214 -14.38 9.85 -20.01
N GLU A 215 -15.12 10.82 -19.49
CA GLU A 215 -16.28 11.44 -20.13
C GLU A 215 -15.89 12.48 -21.20
N SER A 216 -14.71 13.12 -21.07
CA SER A 216 -14.29 14.21 -21.97
C SER A 216 -13.80 13.76 -23.34
N GLY A 217 -13.76 12.45 -23.63
CA GLY A 217 -13.17 11.92 -24.85
C GLY A 217 -11.66 12.19 -24.96
N PHE A 218 -10.99 12.40 -23.81
CA PHE A 218 -9.54 12.51 -23.75
C PHE A 218 -8.89 11.21 -24.24
N ASN A 219 -7.80 11.32 -24.97
CA ASN A 219 -7.03 10.18 -25.44
C ASN A 219 -5.57 10.32 -25.00
N ALA A 220 -5.06 9.32 -24.33
CA ALA A 220 -3.68 9.20 -23.92
C ALA A 220 -3.16 7.78 -24.16
N GLY A 221 -1.86 7.58 -24.03
CA GLY A 221 -1.28 6.26 -24.07
C GLY A 221 -1.66 5.44 -22.83
N ALA A 222 -1.35 5.97 -21.65
CA ALA A 222 -1.72 5.36 -20.38
C ALA A 222 -2.25 6.40 -19.39
N VAL A 223 -3.28 6.05 -18.63
CA VAL A 223 -3.82 6.88 -17.54
C VAL A 223 -3.77 6.09 -16.24
N VAL A 224 -3.09 6.66 -15.25
CA VAL A 224 -2.81 6.02 -13.97
C VAL A 224 -3.47 6.82 -12.86
N ALA A 225 -4.23 6.14 -12.03
CA ALA A 225 -4.75 6.66 -10.76
C ALA A 225 -4.32 5.74 -9.63
N VAL A 226 -3.83 6.28 -8.52
CA VAL A 226 -3.46 5.41 -7.38
C VAL A 226 -4.69 4.66 -6.87
N ALA A 227 -5.86 5.30 -6.85
CA ALA A 227 -7.11 4.66 -6.47
C ALA A 227 -7.54 3.50 -7.40
N ALA A 228 -7.03 3.42 -8.63
CA ALA A 228 -7.36 2.31 -9.53
C ALA A 228 -6.80 0.95 -9.06
N GLY A 229 -5.94 0.95 -8.05
CA GLY A 229 -5.46 -0.28 -7.41
C GLY A 229 -6.48 -0.95 -6.49
N ILE A 230 -7.58 -0.30 -6.11
CA ILE A 230 -8.58 -0.84 -5.18
C ILE A 230 -9.94 -1.09 -5.84
N GLN A 231 -10.71 -2.04 -5.30
CA GLN A 231 -12.03 -2.44 -5.84
C GLN A 231 -13.02 -1.25 -5.88
N ALA A 232 -13.00 -0.37 -4.87
CA ALA A 232 -13.87 0.80 -4.79
C ALA A 232 -13.80 1.71 -6.02
N PHE A 233 -12.68 1.71 -6.77
CA PHE A 233 -12.54 2.48 -8.01
C PHE A 233 -13.47 1.95 -9.11
N GLN A 234 -13.55 0.64 -9.27
CA GLN A 234 -14.46 -0.01 -10.22
C GLN A 234 -15.93 0.13 -9.77
N ASP A 235 -16.18 -0.02 -8.46
CA ASP A 235 -17.52 0.05 -7.89
C ASP A 235 -18.16 1.43 -8.11
N ASP A 236 -17.36 2.52 -8.04
CA ASP A 236 -17.83 3.90 -8.27
C ASP A 236 -17.94 4.26 -9.76
N LEU A 237 -16.93 3.91 -10.56
CA LEU A 237 -16.83 4.34 -11.96
C LEU A 237 -17.51 3.38 -12.95
N GLY A 238 -17.78 2.14 -12.56
CA GLY A 238 -18.36 1.13 -13.43
C GLY A 238 -17.55 0.95 -14.72
N SER A 239 -18.21 1.07 -15.88
CA SER A 239 -17.55 0.93 -17.19
C SER A 239 -16.50 2.01 -17.48
N LEU A 240 -16.57 3.17 -16.82
CA LEU A 240 -15.59 4.26 -16.97
C LEU A 240 -14.22 3.89 -16.38
N ALA A 241 -14.15 2.94 -15.45
CA ALA A 241 -12.89 2.46 -14.87
C ALA A 241 -12.00 1.73 -15.91
N GLY A 242 -12.55 1.37 -17.07
CA GLY A 242 -11.85 0.59 -18.09
C GLY A 242 -10.51 1.19 -18.49
N ARG A 243 -9.46 0.34 -18.56
CA ARG A 243 -8.08 0.66 -18.93
C ARG A 243 -7.31 1.62 -18.02
N PHE A 244 -7.88 2.08 -16.90
CA PHE A 244 -7.08 2.75 -15.89
C PHE A 244 -6.06 1.79 -15.27
N VAL A 245 -4.85 2.29 -15.09
CA VAL A 245 -3.78 1.57 -14.39
C VAL A 245 -3.71 2.07 -12.95
N GLY A 246 -3.46 1.18 -12.00
CA GLY A 246 -3.19 1.54 -10.60
C GLY A 246 -2.10 0.70 -9.99
N PRO A 247 -1.37 1.21 -8.98
CA PRO A 247 -0.51 0.39 -8.17
C PRO A 247 -1.35 -0.46 -7.21
N SER A 248 -0.91 -1.68 -6.96
CA SER A 248 -1.47 -2.51 -5.90
C SER A 248 -0.36 -3.13 -5.07
N GLN A 249 -0.56 -3.14 -3.76
CA GLN A 249 0.37 -3.79 -2.86
C GLN A 249 0.28 -5.32 -2.96
N TRP A 250 -0.87 -5.85 -3.34
CA TRP A 250 -1.09 -7.27 -3.52
C TRP A 250 -2.40 -7.52 -4.28
N GLU A 251 -2.43 -8.58 -5.06
CA GLU A 251 -3.63 -9.09 -5.74
C GLU A 251 -3.74 -10.60 -5.54
N SER A 252 -4.96 -11.09 -5.49
CA SER A 252 -5.25 -12.52 -5.32
C SER A 252 -4.67 -13.41 -6.43
N GLY A 253 -4.40 -12.83 -7.58
CA GLY A 253 -3.77 -13.50 -8.72
C GLY A 253 -2.24 -13.38 -8.75
N ALA A 254 -1.62 -12.74 -7.78
CA ALA A 254 -0.16 -12.68 -7.67
C ALA A 254 0.33 -13.97 -6.99
N HIS A 255 0.78 -14.94 -7.80
CA HIS A 255 1.21 -16.25 -7.31
C HIS A 255 2.67 -16.22 -6.84
N TYR A 256 2.92 -15.55 -5.71
CA TYR A 256 4.19 -15.67 -5.01
C TYR A 256 4.33 -17.09 -4.41
N GLN A 257 5.54 -17.62 -4.47
CA GLN A 257 5.86 -18.90 -3.82
C GLN A 257 6.45 -18.59 -2.44
N PRO A 258 5.73 -18.86 -1.34
CA PRO A 258 6.22 -18.53 -0.01
C PRO A 258 7.31 -19.50 0.46
N ASP A 259 8.41 -18.97 0.98
CA ASP A 259 9.38 -19.73 1.76
C ASP A 259 8.86 -19.98 3.18
N PHE A 260 7.98 -19.07 3.65
CA PHE A 260 7.41 -19.12 4.99
C PHE A 260 5.94 -18.69 5.00
N GLY A 261 5.13 -19.42 5.78
CA GLY A 261 3.70 -19.18 5.96
C GLY A 261 2.83 -19.78 4.84
N PRO A 262 1.54 -19.47 4.84
CA PRO A 262 0.56 -20.04 3.91
C PRO A 262 0.71 -19.49 2.49
N THR A 263 0.16 -20.24 1.50
CA THR A 263 0.00 -19.74 0.14
C THR A 263 -1.14 -18.71 0.04
N ALA A 264 -1.17 -17.96 -1.07
CA ALA A 264 -2.25 -16.99 -1.32
C ALA A 264 -3.64 -17.63 -1.31
N GLU A 265 -3.77 -18.84 -1.88
CA GLU A 265 -5.02 -19.59 -1.91
C GLU A 265 -5.50 -19.96 -0.49
N GLN A 266 -4.58 -20.37 0.39
CA GLN A 266 -4.90 -20.69 1.79
C GLN A 266 -5.34 -19.44 2.56
N VAL A 267 -4.68 -18.30 2.35
CA VAL A 267 -5.05 -17.02 2.95
C VAL A 267 -6.42 -16.57 2.46
N ILE A 268 -6.68 -16.60 1.16
CA ILE A 268 -7.98 -16.26 0.56
C ILE A 268 -9.08 -17.18 1.10
N ALA A 269 -8.80 -18.48 1.20
CA ALA A 269 -9.75 -19.43 1.76
C ALA A 269 -10.08 -19.13 3.23
N SER A 270 -9.11 -18.64 4.03
CA SER A 270 -9.36 -18.23 5.41
C SER A 270 -10.31 -17.01 5.47
N PHE A 271 -10.08 -15.99 4.65
CA PHE A 271 -10.96 -14.82 4.57
C PHE A 271 -12.38 -15.17 4.09
N ARG A 272 -12.50 -16.09 3.13
CA ARG A 272 -13.81 -16.57 2.67
C ARG A 272 -14.59 -17.30 3.76
N ARG A 273 -13.92 -18.10 4.61
CA ARG A 273 -14.55 -18.72 5.78
C ARG A 273 -15.09 -17.70 6.78
N ASP A 274 -14.41 -16.53 6.88
CA ASP A 274 -14.84 -15.41 7.71
C ASP A 274 -15.92 -14.53 7.05
N GLY A 275 -16.43 -14.92 5.86
CA GLY A 275 -17.51 -14.24 5.15
C GLY A 275 -17.06 -13.14 4.19
N HIS A 276 -15.76 -12.92 4.01
CA HIS A 276 -15.25 -11.92 3.06
C HIS A 276 -15.25 -12.46 1.63
N GLN A 277 -16.06 -11.87 0.76
CA GLN A 277 -16.15 -12.28 -0.66
C GLN A 277 -15.01 -11.73 -1.50
N THR A 278 -14.55 -10.50 -1.19
CA THR A 278 -13.41 -9.83 -1.84
C THR A 278 -12.29 -9.66 -0.84
N VAL A 279 -11.05 -9.81 -1.33
CA VAL A 279 -9.84 -9.59 -0.54
C VAL A 279 -9.03 -8.53 -1.23
N ASP A 280 -9.06 -7.33 -0.68
CA ASP A 280 -8.19 -6.23 -1.11
C ASP A 280 -6.87 -6.23 -0.32
N TYR A 281 -5.88 -5.51 -0.84
CA TYR A 281 -4.54 -5.49 -0.26
C TYR A 281 -4.47 -5.07 1.23
N PRO A 282 -5.35 -4.21 1.80
CA PRO A 282 -5.25 -3.89 3.23
C PRO A 282 -5.47 -5.10 4.15
N MET A 283 -6.31 -6.06 3.73
CA MET A 283 -6.45 -7.33 4.45
C MET A 283 -5.19 -8.18 4.34
N ALA A 284 -4.70 -8.36 3.10
CA ALA A 284 -3.54 -9.19 2.81
C ALA A 284 -2.27 -8.66 3.50
N GLN A 285 -2.04 -7.35 3.48
CA GLN A 285 -0.85 -6.74 4.09
C GLN A 285 -0.83 -6.84 5.62
N ALA A 286 -1.98 -6.70 6.28
CA ALA A 286 -2.06 -6.86 7.72
C ALA A 286 -1.88 -8.33 8.14
N TYR A 287 -2.44 -9.28 7.38
CA TYR A 287 -2.14 -10.70 7.57
C TYR A 287 -0.64 -10.99 7.38
N ALA A 288 -0.02 -10.45 6.32
CA ALA A 288 1.40 -10.62 6.05
C ALA A 288 2.27 -10.00 7.15
N ALA A 289 1.86 -8.91 7.78
CA ALA A 289 2.56 -8.35 8.93
C ALA A 289 2.65 -9.38 10.07
N GLY A 290 1.58 -10.10 10.35
CA GLY A 290 1.58 -11.19 11.32
C GLY A 290 2.55 -12.32 10.95
N ILE A 291 2.58 -12.73 9.67
CA ILE A 291 3.52 -13.74 9.18
C ILE A 291 4.98 -13.29 9.35
N VAL A 292 5.29 -12.04 9.00
CA VAL A 292 6.65 -11.50 9.16
C VAL A 292 7.05 -11.44 10.63
N VAL A 293 6.15 -10.99 11.51
CA VAL A 293 6.36 -11.01 12.98
C VAL A 293 6.64 -12.43 13.46
N GLN A 294 5.84 -13.41 13.05
CA GLN A 294 6.03 -14.82 13.43
C GLN A 294 7.40 -15.36 13.00
N LYS A 295 7.83 -15.07 11.77
CA LYS A 295 9.15 -15.47 11.29
C LYS A 295 10.29 -14.81 12.07
N CYS A 296 10.14 -13.52 12.39
CA CYS A 296 11.14 -12.81 13.19
C CYS A 296 11.18 -13.32 14.65
N LEU A 297 10.04 -13.71 15.23
CA LEU A 297 9.99 -14.34 16.57
C LEU A 297 10.71 -15.70 16.59
N GLU A 298 10.53 -16.54 15.55
CA GLU A 298 11.25 -17.81 15.42
C GLU A 298 12.77 -17.60 15.35
N GLU A 299 13.20 -16.62 14.54
CA GLU A 299 14.63 -16.30 14.39
C GLU A 299 15.24 -15.67 15.63
N ALA A 300 14.50 -14.78 16.29
CA ALA A 300 14.98 -14.09 17.51
C ALA A 300 14.94 -14.96 18.75
N GLY A 301 14.02 -15.93 18.82
CA GLY A 301 13.75 -16.72 20.02
C GLY A 301 13.22 -15.92 21.20
N SER A 302 12.82 -14.65 20.99
CA SER A 302 12.42 -13.70 22.01
C SER A 302 11.47 -12.63 21.44
N PRO A 303 10.47 -12.13 22.20
CA PRO A 303 9.66 -10.97 21.82
C PRO A 303 10.33 -9.61 22.12
N ASP A 304 11.60 -9.60 22.54
CA ASP A 304 12.35 -8.37 22.78
C ASP A 304 12.45 -7.53 21.51
N ASN A 305 12.18 -6.22 21.62
CA ASN A 305 12.10 -5.32 20.46
C ASN A 305 13.42 -5.24 19.67
N GLN A 306 14.57 -5.21 20.36
CA GLN A 306 15.87 -5.16 19.70
C GLN A 306 16.17 -6.48 19.00
N ALA A 307 15.92 -7.61 19.66
CA ALA A 307 16.11 -8.94 19.08
C ALA A 307 15.24 -9.13 17.83
N LEU A 308 13.98 -8.69 17.87
CA LEU A 308 13.07 -8.71 16.72
C LEU A 308 13.54 -7.80 15.58
N ARG A 309 14.03 -6.60 15.90
CA ARG A 309 14.57 -5.67 14.90
C ARG A 309 15.82 -6.25 14.22
N ASP A 310 16.72 -6.85 15.00
CA ASP A 310 17.92 -7.49 14.49
C ASP A 310 17.59 -8.70 13.62
N ALA A 311 16.60 -9.51 14.01
CA ALA A 311 16.09 -10.60 13.18
C ALA A 311 15.53 -10.09 11.85
N ALA A 312 14.68 -9.05 11.88
CA ALA A 312 14.10 -8.45 10.67
C ALA A 312 15.17 -7.92 9.69
N VAL A 313 16.28 -7.36 10.21
CA VAL A 313 17.41 -6.89 9.37
C VAL A 313 18.15 -8.04 8.69
N ARG A 314 18.30 -9.17 9.39
CA ARG A 314 19.05 -10.35 8.84
C ARG A 314 18.23 -11.17 7.86
N LEU A 315 16.91 -11.19 8.03
CA LEU A 315 16.03 -12.09 7.28
C LEU A 315 15.78 -11.62 5.84
N ARG A 316 15.77 -12.59 4.95
CA ARG A 316 15.34 -12.49 3.56
C ARG A 316 14.49 -13.72 3.27
N PHE A 317 13.22 -13.54 2.97
CA PHE A 317 12.30 -14.64 2.69
C PHE A 317 11.07 -14.16 1.92
N SER A 318 10.37 -15.07 1.29
CA SER A 318 9.13 -14.81 0.57
C SER A 318 7.93 -15.26 1.39
N THR A 319 6.84 -14.53 1.27
CA THR A 319 5.51 -14.87 1.79
C THR A 319 4.50 -14.85 0.64
N PHE A 320 3.25 -15.22 0.91
CA PHE A 320 2.17 -15.05 -0.06
C PHE A 320 1.99 -13.59 -0.53
N TYR A 321 2.52 -12.64 0.24
CA TYR A 321 2.43 -11.20 -0.03
C TYR A 321 3.63 -10.68 -0.85
N GLY A 322 4.67 -11.51 -1.03
CA GLY A 322 5.92 -11.21 -1.73
C GLY A 322 7.13 -11.23 -0.81
N ASP A 323 8.26 -10.76 -1.33
CA ASP A 323 9.54 -10.84 -0.66
C ASP A 323 9.66 -9.84 0.48
N PHE A 324 10.20 -10.30 1.61
CA PHE A 324 10.52 -9.47 2.76
C PHE A 324 12.02 -9.25 2.85
N GLU A 325 12.41 -8.02 2.79
CA GLU A 325 13.74 -7.52 3.06
C GLU A 325 13.64 -6.05 3.46
N ILE A 326 14.33 -5.64 4.52
CA ILE A 326 14.34 -4.25 4.94
C ILE A 326 15.73 -3.64 4.88
N ASP A 327 15.76 -2.34 4.64
CA ASP A 327 16.94 -1.53 4.83
C ASP A 327 17.33 -1.51 6.31
N ALA A 328 18.60 -1.84 6.60
CA ALA A 328 19.09 -2.03 7.97
C ALA A 328 19.05 -0.76 8.81
N GLU A 329 19.24 0.41 8.20
CA GLU A 329 19.27 1.69 8.88
C GLU A 329 17.86 2.21 9.15
N THR A 330 17.03 2.24 8.13
CA THR A 330 15.71 2.90 8.17
C THR A 330 14.56 1.97 8.52
N GLY A 331 14.71 0.65 8.38
CA GLY A 331 13.62 -0.31 8.51
C GLY A 331 12.64 -0.34 7.34
N ARG A 332 12.92 0.40 6.26
CA ARG A 332 12.09 0.48 5.08
C ARG A 332 12.13 -0.82 4.28
N GLN A 333 10.96 -1.29 3.82
CA GLN A 333 10.85 -2.44 2.93
C GLN A 333 11.55 -2.17 1.58
N ILE A 334 12.45 -3.08 1.17
CA ILE A 334 13.23 -2.99 -0.08
C ILE A 334 13.15 -4.24 -0.95
N GLY A 335 12.69 -5.36 -0.42
CA GLY A 335 12.71 -6.67 -1.09
C GLY A 335 11.64 -6.85 -2.17
N ARG A 336 10.60 -6.00 -2.20
CA ARG A 336 9.47 -6.19 -3.12
C ARG A 336 9.18 -4.96 -3.98
N GLU A 337 8.55 -5.20 -5.11
CA GLU A 337 7.97 -4.17 -5.99
C GLU A 337 6.46 -4.08 -5.79
N SER A 338 5.88 -2.93 -6.10
CA SER A 338 4.44 -2.78 -6.23
C SER A 338 3.96 -3.42 -7.54
N LEU A 339 2.81 -4.07 -7.51
CA LEU A 339 2.14 -4.51 -8.71
C LEU A 339 1.58 -3.31 -9.45
N LEU A 340 1.53 -3.36 -10.78
CA LEU A 340 0.64 -2.51 -11.57
C LEU A 340 -0.49 -3.38 -12.09
N VAL A 341 -1.70 -2.92 -11.84
CA VAL A 341 -2.91 -3.54 -12.34
C VAL A 341 -3.60 -2.63 -13.32
N GLN A 342 -4.28 -3.19 -14.30
CA GLN A 342 -5.14 -2.45 -15.21
C GLN A 342 -6.54 -3.05 -15.20
N TRP A 343 -7.56 -2.19 -15.14
CA TRP A 343 -8.93 -2.61 -15.31
C TRP A 343 -9.19 -3.00 -16.78
N GLN A 344 -9.45 -4.27 -17.01
CA GLN A 344 -9.77 -4.86 -18.31
C GLN A 344 -11.03 -5.69 -18.17
N GLU A 345 -12.07 -5.36 -18.95
CA GLU A 345 -13.36 -6.08 -18.92
C GLU A 345 -13.95 -6.26 -17.52
N GLY A 346 -13.83 -5.20 -16.69
CA GLY A 346 -14.37 -5.19 -15.33
C GLY A 346 -13.55 -5.98 -14.29
N ARG A 347 -12.32 -6.41 -14.62
CA ARG A 347 -11.42 -7.13 -13.74
C ARG A 347 -10.06 -6.45 -13.64
N LYS A 348 -9.41 -6.54 -12.48
CA LYS A 348 -8.01 -6.16 -12.32
C LYS A 348 -7.12 -7.23 -12.95
N VAL A 349 -6.29 -6.81 -13.91
CA VAL A 349 -5.30 -7.66 -14.57
C VAL A 349 -3.92 -7.16 -14.19
N ILE A 350 -3.07 -8.01 -13.62
CA ILE A 350 -1.69 -7.65 -13.31
C ILE A 350 -0.93 -7.50 -14.63
N VAL A 351 -0.39 -6.30 -14.86
CA VAL A 351 0.40 -5.95 -16.07
C VAL A 351 1.89 -5.74 -15.76
N TRP A 352 2.27 -5.69 -14.48
CA TRP A 352 3.64 -5.58 -13.98
C TRP A 352 3.76 -6.14 -12.55
N PRO A 353 4.89 -6.75 -12.14
CA PRO A 353 6.13 -7.01 -12.90
C PRO A 353 6.00 -8.16 -13.90
N PRO A 354 6.96 -8.31 -14.84
CA PRO A 354 6.89 -9.37 -15.88
C PRO A 354 6.76 -10.80 -15.33
N SER A 355 7.33 -11.07 -14.16
CA SER A 355 7.26 -12.37 -13.49
C SER A 355 5.86 -12.75 -12.97
N LEU A 356 4.96 -11.78 -12.81
CA LEU A 356 3.62 -11.97 -12.24
C LEU A 356 2.50 -11.52 -13.19
N THR A 357 2.83 -11.12 -14.44
CA THR A 357 1.82 -10.62 -15.38
C THR A 357 0.76 -11.66 -15.71
N GLN A 358 -0.49 -11.21 -15.74
CA GLN A 358 -1.67 -11.96 -16.16
C GLN A 358 -2.16 -11.53 -17.54
N GLY A 359 -1.68 -10.39 -18.03
CA GLY A 359 -2.06 -9.84 -19.33
C GLY A 359 -1.14 -8.72 -19.77
N ARG A 360 -1.36 -8.23 -21.00
CA ARG A 360 -0.63 -7.09 -21.55
C ARG A 360 -1.31 -5.78 -21.18
N LEU A 361 -0.53 -4.72 -21.08
CA LEU A 361 -1.08 -3.37 -20.98
C LEU A 361 -1.95 -3.08 -22.22
N ALA A 362 -3.23 -2.80 -22.02
CA ALA A 362 -4.10 -2.29 -23.07
C ALA A 362 -3.72 -0.83 -23.33
N TYR A 363 -3.10 -0.59 -24.49
CA TYR A 363 -2.57 0.68 -24.92
C TYR A 363 -3.02 0.95 -26.37
N PRO A 364 -3.42 2.16 -26.77
CA PRO A 364 -3.63 3.33 -25.93
C PRO A 364 -4.79 3.13 -24.94
N TRP A 365 -4.88 4.05 -23.97
CA TRP A 365 -5.94 4.00 -22.95
C TRP A 365 -7.34 4.09 -23.58
N ARG A 366 -7.51 4.88 -24.66
CA ARG A 366 -8.72 4.95 -25.49
C ARG A 366 -8.36 5.17 -26.96
#